data_a7865e0da56b18d81fc16b39cfac4c1e
#
_entry.id   a7865e0da56b18d81fc16b39cfac4c1e
#
_cell.length_a   1.000
_cell.length_b   1.000
_cell.length_c   1.000
_cell.angle_alpha   90.00
_cell.angle_beta   90.00
_cell.angle_gamma   90.00
#
_symmetry.space_group_name_H-M   'P 1'
#
loop_
_entity.id
_entity.type
_entity.pdbx_description
1 polymer ?
#
loop_
_entity_poly.entity_id
_entity_poly.type
_entity_poly.pdbx_seq_one_letter_code
_entity_poly.pdbx_strand_id
1 'polypeptide(L)'
;MGLAPLDVWARLLWACRFRVGPRYWVRLAAAVATSVAATAITLPERVALWAWLAWRFRGREARFVPRRDAVVVLGYFRSGTTHLHNLLATHPDVVTPRWVQAMSPQGFRLSWAFLGWALVPFLPNTRPQDGVAFGPDWPAEDDFAHNNWALASSLPGRLVLVRERARWGRFDSLDGLSEGERARWRRAAAAFAWKVSAGRGGKALVLKSPSHTGRVLELDRLFGGRVRFVHISRRAEEVVRSNVAMHRRLEGQSLQPLPDDGALRERIVAEYVEAERRFLRDARELGLGPERLVRLRYEGLVREPMTELERVCRAMGLRWDDEVRGRAERYLDAVGEYRASRHSEGGGGGSDPRLLALEGELEEGMEAGGKERAEGGGRRGLQGPAPSRGGSAPPGAGGRRARGALAAVVGAGCALGVWFAAAHATGNRLDSLAWPVGAIAGSAAVKVAGRGDWRLGVCAVCATLAAYAASVWFLPQVASGWVGADRLSNIRTEFGGVNNTSMWMLFGLLAAYRFASRAFVRPPGMG
;
A
#
# COMPACT_ATOMS: atom_id res chain seq x y z
N MET A 1 -11.20 -0.90 2.74
CA MET A 1 -12.15 0.03 2.06
C MET A 1 -12.36 1.39 2.75
N GLY A 2 -11.77 1.66 3.91
CA GLY A 2 -12.04 2.88 4.69
C GLY A 2 -11.88 4.22 3.94
N LEU A 3 -11.00 4.31 2.94
CA LEU A 3 -10.82 5.51 2.12
C LEU A 3 -11.55 5.45 0.76
N ALA A 4 -12.35 4.42 0.53
CA ALA A 4 -13.19 4.36 -0.66
C ALA A 4 -14.21 5.50 -0.63
N PRO A 5 -14.46 6.20 -1.75
CA PRO A 5 -15.42 7.28 -1.82
C PRO A 5 -16.84 6.83 -1.46
N LEU A 6 -17.67 7.78 -1.00
CA LEU A 6 -19.03 7.51 -0.54
C LEU A 6 -19.90 6.84 -1.63
N ASP A 7 -19.72 7.23 -2.90
CA ASP A 7 -20.42 6.62 -4.02
C ASP A 7 -20.06 5.14 -4.22
N VAL A 8 -18.83 4.74 -3.88
CA VAL A 8 -18.40 3.33 -3.90
C VAL A 8 -19.09 2.55 -2.77
N TRP A 9 -19.17 3.13 -1.58
CA TRP A 9 -19.90 2.54 -0.45
C TRP A 9 -21.39 2.42 -0.72
N ALA A 10 -22.01 3.46 -1.27
CA ALA A 10 -23.44 3.45 -1.63
C ALA A 10 -23.74 2.32 -2.63
N ARG A 11 -22.92 2.17 -3.68
CA ARG A 11 -23.06 1.08 -4.65
C ARG A 11 -22.82 -0.29 -4.03
N LEU A 12 -21.87 -0.42 -3.10
CA LEU A 12 -21.60 -1.67 -2.39
C LEU A 12 -22.81 -2.08 -1.54
N LEU A 13 -23.32 -1.16 -0.72
CA LEU A 13 -24.47 -1.41 0.16
C LEU A 13 -25.74 -1.71 -0.64
N TRP A 14 -25.95 -0.98 -1.73
CA TRP A 14 -27.05 -1.28 -2.66
C TRP A 14 -26.93 -2.68 -3.25
N ALA A 15 -25.73 -3.07 -3.67
CA ALA A 15 -25.46 -4.37 -4.25
C ALA A 15 -25.73 -5.52 -3.29
N CYS A 16 -25.51 -5.35 -1.98
CA CYS A 16 -25.86 -6.34 -0.95
C CYS A 16 -27.27 -6.12 -0.34
N ARG A 17 -28.09 -5.24 -0.94
CA ARG A 17 -29.45 -4.90 -0.47
C ARG A 17 -29.44 -4.47 1.00
N PHE A 18 -28.41 -3.74 1.45
CA PHE A 18 -28.22 -3.30 2.84
C PHE A 18 -28.24 -4.44 3.88
N ARG A 19 -27.97 -5.67 3.48
CA ARG A 19 -27.95 -6.85 4.37
C ARG A 19 -26.70 -6.87 5.26
N VAL A 20 -26.64 -5.94 6.22
CA VAL A 20 -25.61 -5.86 7.25
C VAL A 20 -26.27 -6.10 8.60
N GLY A 21 -25.80 -7.13 9.32
CA GLY A 21 -26.38 -7.48 10.63
C GLY A 21 -26.11 -6.39 11.69
N PRO A 22 -26.99 -6.20 12.69
CA PRO A 22 -26.90 -5.14 13.70
C PRO A 22 -25.54 -5.07 14.41
N ARG A 23 -24.94 -6.22 14.70
CA ARG A 23 -23.62 -6.31 15.36
C ARG A 23 -22.47 -5.63 14.59
N TYR A 24 -22.66 -5.34 13.29
CA TYR A 24 -21.66 -4.71 12.44
C TYR A 24 -21.93 -3.22 12.17
N TRP A 25 -23.04 -2.66 12.68
CA TRP A 25 -23.43 -1.28 12.38
C TRP A 25 -22.41 -0.25 12.85
N VAL A 26 -21.76 -0.48 14.01
CA VAL A 26 -20.70 0.42 14.49
C VAL A 26 -19.52 0.44 13.52
N ARG A 27 -19.11 -0.73 13.00
CA ARG A 27 -18.04 -0.83 11.99
C ARG A 27 -18.44 -0.13 10.68
N LEU A 28 -19.67 -0.35 10.24
CA LEU A 28 -20.22 0.30 9.05
C LEU A 28 -20.26 1.81 9.22
N ALA A 29 -20.76 2.31 10.35
CA ALA A 29 -20.83 3.73 10.64
C ALA A 29 -19.43 4.38 10.64
N ALA A 30 -18.45 3.76 11.28
CA ALA A 30 -17.06 4.21 11.25
C ALA A 30 -16.46 4.25 9.83
N ALA A 31 -16.71 3.21 9.04
CA ALA A 31 -16.25 3.14 7.65
C ALA A 31 -16.92 4.21 6.77
N VAL A 32 -18.22 4.44 6.93
CA VAL A 32 -18.97 5.49 6.21
C VAL A 32 -18.50 6.87 6.63
N ALA A 33 -18.33 7.14 7.92
CA ALA A 33 -17.82 8.43 8.41
C ALA A 33 -16.44 8.75 7.83
N THR A 34 -15.51 7.76 7.83
CA THR A 34 -14.19 7.90 7.19
C THR A 34 -14.33 8.17 5.69
N SER A 35 -15.27 7.50 5.02
CA SER A 35 -15.55 7.67 3.59
C SER A 35 -16.10 9.06 3.27
N VAL A 36 -17.00 9.59 4.11
CA VAL A 36 -17.54 10.95 3.96
C VAL A 36 -16.42 11.97 4.02
N ALA A 37 -15.56 11.89 5.05
CA ALA A 37 -14.41 12.79 5.21
C ALA A 37 -13.44 12.68 4.02
N ALA A 38 -13.07 11.46 3.62
CA ALA A 38 -12.20 11.22 2.47
C ALA A 38 -12.82 11.75 1.16
N THR A 39 -14.13 11.59 0.98
CA THR A 39 -14.85 12.09 -0.20
C THR A 39 -14.83 13.62 -0.25
N ALA A 40 -15.14 14.29 0.86
CA ALA A 40 -15.15 15.75 0.93
C ALA A 40 -13.77 16.34 0.60
N ILE A 41 -12.71 15.78 1.20
CA ILE A 41 -11.32 16.24 0.98
C ILE A 41 -10.85 15.99 -0.47
N THR A 42 -11.25 14.87 -1.07
CA THR A 42 -10.79 14.49 -2.42
C THR A 42 -11.68 15.02 -3.54
N LEU A 43 -12.87 15.55 -3.23
CA LEU A 43 -13.86 15.96 -4.23
C LEU A 43 -13.32 16.94 -5.26
N PRO A 44 -12.58 18.02 -4.91
CA PRO A 44 -12.04 18.95 -5.90
C PRO A 44 -11.11 18.28 -6.90
N GLU A 45 -10.19 17.42 -6.42
CA GLU A 45 -9.28 16.67 -7.30
C GLU A 45 -10.03 15.65 -8.17
N ARG A 46 -11.06 14.99 -7.62
CA ARG A 46 -11.89 14.03 -8.36
C ARG A 46 -12.65 14.71 -9.50
N VAL A 47 -13.25 15.88 -9.23
CA VAL A 47 -13.97 16.65 -10.25
C VAL A 47 -13.00 17.13 -11.34
N ALA A 48 -11.86 17.69 -10.96
CA ALA A 48 -10.83 18.13 -11.90
C ALA A 48 -10.31 16.95 -12.75
N LEU A 49 -10.04 15.79 -12.13
CA LEU A 49 -9.63 14.58 -12.82
C LEU A 49 -10.70 14.08 -13.78
N TRP A 50 -11.98 14.05 -13.35
CA TRP A 50 -13.10 13.63 -14.18
C TRP A 50 -13.24 14.55 -15.40
N ALA A 51 -13.25 15.88 -15.20
CA ALA A 51 -13.35 16.86 -16.28
C ALA A 51 -12.17 16.73 -17.26
N TRP A 52 -10.95 16.56 -16.73
CA TRP A 52 -9.76 16.37 -17.55
C TRP A 52 -9.80 15.07 -18.36
N LEU A 53 -10.23 13.95 -17.76
CA LEU A 53 -10.41 12.68 -18.45
C LEU A 53 -11.47 12.78 -19.55
N ALA A 54 -12.61 13.39 -19.27
CA ALA A 54 -13.68 13.61 -20.23
C ALA A 54 -13.21 14.47 -21.43
N TRP A 55 -12.47 15.55 -21.13
CA TRP A 55 -11.91 16.43 -22.16
C TRP A 55 -10.81 15.73 -22.98
N ARG A 56 -9.84 15.09 -22.31
CA ARG A 56 -8.64 14.52 -22.94
C ARG A 56 -8.95 13.32 -23.81
N PHE A 57 -9.92 12.53 -23.44
CA PHE A 57 -10.21 11.25 -24.09
C PHE A 57 -11.50 11.26 -24.91
N ARG A 58 -12.40 12.25 -24.72
CA ARG A 58 -13.64 12.41 -25.50
C ARG A 58 -14.32 11.09 -25.87
N GLY A 59 -14.49 10.18 -24.91
CA GLY A 59 -15.11 8.88 -25.11
C GLY A 59 -14.24 7.80 -25.80
N ARG A 60 -12.99 8.10 -26.14
CA ARG A 60 -12.06 7.13 -26.75
C ARG A 60 -11.35 6.33 -25.67
N GLU A 61 -11.96 5.27 -25.21
CA GLU A 61 -11.50 4.45 -24.09
C GLU A 61 -10.15 3.72 -24.36
N ALA A 62 -9.84 3.44 -25.61
CA ALA A 62 -8.78 2.53 -26.02
C ALA A 62 -7.35 3.11 -25.94
N ARG A 63 -7.12 4.33 -25.47
CA ARG A 63 -5.80 5.00 -25.56
C ARG A 63 -5.13 5.31 -24.23
N PHE A 64 -5.60 4.74 -23.14
CA PHE A 64 -4.97 4.84 -21.83
C PHE A 64 -3.79 3.88 -21.61
N VAL A 65 -3.42 3.14 -22.62
CA VAL A 65 -2.32 2.19 -22.47
C VAL A 65 -1.06 2.98 -22.11
N PRO A 66 -0.43 2.73 -20.98
CA PRO A 66 0.89 3.28 -20.71
C PRO A 66 1.78 2.95 -21.90
N ARG A 67 2.46 3.95 -22.47
CA ARG A 67 3.34 3.74 -23.63
C ARG A 67 4.58 2.90 -23.31
N ARG A 68 4.63 2.28 -22.13
CA ARG A 68 5.77 1.61 -21.55
C ARG A 68 5.46 0.16 -21.28
N ASP A 69 6.50 -0.63 -21.30
CA ASP A 69 6.44 -2.01 -20.87
C ASP A 69 6.00 -2.07 -19.41
N ALA A 70 5.01 -2.91 -19.16
CA ALA A 70 4.55 -3.21 -17.83
C ALA A 70 5.09 -4.56 -17.38
N VAL A 71 5.45 -4.70 -16.13
CA VAL A 71 5.76 -5.97 -15.48
C VAL A 71 4.66 -6.26 -14.47
N VAL A 72 4.04 -7.41 -14.57
CA VAL A 72 2.98 -7.83 -13.65
C VAL A 72 3.45 -9.02 -12.83
N VAL A 73 3.47 -8.84 -11.51
CA VAL A 73 3.75 -9.91 -10.57
C VAL A 73 2.49 -10.72 -10.33
N LEU A 74 2.53 -11.99 -10.70
CA LEU A 74 1.49 -13.01 -10.57
C LEU A 74 1.81 -13.98 -9.43
N GLY A 75 0.83 -14.66 -8.95
CA GLY A 75 0.86 -15.65 -7.87
C GLY A 75 -0.33 -15.47 -6.94
N TYR A 76 -0.93 -16.55 -6.51
CA TYR A 76 -2.09 -16.49 -5.64
C TYR A 76 -1.78 -15.81 -4.30
N PHE A 77 -2.80 -15.43 -3.56
CA PHE A 77 -2.62 -14.83 -2.23
C PHE A 77 -1.74 -15.71 -1.34
N ARG A 78 -0.77 -15.12 -0.66
CA ARG A 78 0.20 -15.78 0.25
C ARG A 78 1.30 -16.61 -0.43
N SER A 79 1.47 -16.51 -1.73
CA SER A 79 2.59 -17.15 -2.46
C SER A 79 3.92 -16.39 -2.38
N GLY A 80 4.00 -15.25 -1.65
CA GLY A 80 5.23 -14.44 -1.58
C GLY A 80 5.27 -13.26 -2.55
N THR A 81 4.21 -12.99 -3.30
CA THR A 81 4.10 -11.86 -4.25
C THR A 81 4.46 -10.51 -3.65
N THR A 82 4.17 -10.26 -2.35
CA THR A 82 4.52 -8.99 -1.70
C THR A 82 6.03 -8.83 -1.51
N HIS A 83 6.74 -9.89 -1.15
CA HIS A 83 8.19 -9.85 -0.97
C HIS A 83 8.89 -9.56 -2.31
N LEU A 84 8.51 -10.30 -3.36
CA LEU A 84 9.00 -10.05 -4.72
C LEU A 84 8.68 -8.64 -5.21
N HIS A 85 7.46 -8.16 -4.99
CA HIS A 85 7.05 -6.80 -5.37
C HIS A 85 7.88 -5.72 -4.68
N ASN A 86 8.15 -5.89 -3.38
CA ASN A 86 8.97 -4.96 -2.62
C ASN A 86 10.42 -4.96 -3.12
N LEU A 87 10.98 -6.12 -3.44
CA LEU A 87 12.32 -6.23 -4.03
C LEU A 87 12.39 -5.52 -5.38
N LEU A 88 11.45 -5.78 -6.30
CA LEU A 88 11.39 -5.09 -7.59
C LEU A 88 11.19 -3.57 -7.44
N ALA A 89 10.48 -3.14 -6.42
CA ALA A 89 10.25 -1.72 -6.16
C ALA A 89 11.51 -0.97 -5.65
N THR A 90 12.58 -1.68 -5.26
CA THR A 90 13.89 -1.05 -4.95
C THR A 90 14.61 -0.58 -6.21
N HIS A 91 14.28 -1.14 -7.38
CA HIS A 91 14.92 -0.82 -8.64
C HIS A 91 14.67 0.65 -9.04
N PRO A 92 15.71 1.45 -9.35
CA PRO A 92 15.57 2.89 -9.62
C PRO A 92 14.75 3.20 -10.88
N ASP A 93 14.74 2.29 -11.86
CA ASP A 93 14.01 2.46 -13.12
C ASP A 93 12.60 1.83 -13.08
N VAL A 94 12.11 1.52 -11.89
CA VAL A 94 10.75 0.99 -11.66
C VAL A 94 9.87 2.04 -11.01
N VAL A 95 8.62 2.06 -11.41
CA VAL A 95 7.53 2.74 -10.72
C VAL A 95 6.44 1.72 -10.39
N THR A 96 5.95 1.75 -9.16
CA THR A 96 4.87 0.87 -8.71
C THR A 96 3.83 1.67 -7.93
N PRO A 97 2.57 1.22 -7.87
CA PRO A 97 1.57 1.79 -6.99
C PRO A 97 2.06 1.82 -5.54
N ARG A 98 1.85 2.93 -4.86
CA ARG A 98 2.07 3.07 -3.42
C ARG A 98 0.75 2.91 -2.67
N TRP A 99 0.82 2.54 -1.39
CA TRP A 99 -0.38 2.32 -0.59
C TRP A 99 -1.34 3.50 -0.63
N VAL A 100 -0.84 4.72 -0.44
CA VAL A 100 -1.64 5.94 -0.55
C VAL A 100 -2.36 6.07 -1.88
N GLN A 101 -1.69 5.71 -2.98
CA GLN A 101 -2.25 5.81 -4.33
C GLN A 101 -3.34 4.75 -4.54
N ALA A 102 -3.14 3.54 -4.02
CA ALA A 102 -4.12 2.47 -4.09
C ALA A 102 -5.35 2.73 -3.21
N MET A 103 -5.16 3.34 -2.03
CA MET A 103 -6.26 3.66 -1.12
C MET A 103 -7.08 4.88 -1.55
N SER A 104 -6.46 5.88 -2.16
CA SER A 104 -7.12 7.09 -2.67
C SER A 104 -6.78 7.34 -4.14
N PRO A 105 -7.19 6.45 -5.07
CA PRO A 105 -6.71 6.47 -6.45
C PRO A 105 -7.12 7.72 -7.22
N GLN A 106 -8.23 8.34 -6.87
CA GLN A 106 -8.72 9.56 -7.50
C GLN A 106 -8.13 10.84 -6.90
N GLY A 107 -7.64 10.79 -5.63
CA GLY A 107 -7.23 11.96 -4.86
C GLY A 107 -5.77 11.94 -4.36
N PHE A 108 -4.82 11.27 -5.02
CA PHE A 108 -3.47 11.13 -4.47
C PHE A 108 -2.44 12.16 -4.98
N ARG A 109 -2.82 13.04 -5.89
CA ARG A 109 -1.87 14.04 -6.41
C ARG A 109 -1.89 15.35 -5.62
N LEU A 110 -3.07 15.86 -5.34
CA LEU A 110 -3.26 17.13 -4.61
C LEU A 110 -3.82 16.88 -3.21
N SER A 111 -4.90 16.12 -3.11
CA SER A 111 -5.63 15.91 -1.85
C SER A 111 -4.82 15.12 -0.83
N TRP A 112 -3.81 14.34 -1.26
CA TRP A 112 -2.96 13.58 -0.35
C TRP A 112 -2.16 14.47 0.60
N ALA A 113 -1.79 15.67 0.19
CA ALA A 113 -1.11 16.61 1.08
C ALA A 113 -1.93 16.85 2.37
N PHE A 114 -3.26 16.85 2.25
CA PHE A 114 -4.19 17.03 3.38
C PHE A 114 -4.58 15.70 4.03
N LEU A 115 -4.98 14.70 3.23
CA LEU A 115 -5.36 13.37 3.72
C LEU A 115 -4.21 12.66 4.41
N GLY A 116 -2.99 12.79 3.89
CA GLY A 116 -1.81 12.20 4.48
C GLY A 116 -1.58 12.69 5.90
N TRP A 117 -1.69 13.98 6.10
CA TRP A 117 -1.55 14.57 7.43
C TRP A 117 -2.62 14.11 8.40
N ALA A 118 -3.87 13.98 7.93
CA ALA A 118 -4.98 13.53 8.76
C ALA A 118 -4.89 12.04 9.13
N LEU A 119 -4.45 11.18 8.21
CA LEU A 119 -4.57 9.71 8.33
C LEU A 119 -3.29 9.02 8.76
N VAL A 120 -2.13 9.55 8.35
CA VAL A 120 -0.83 8.93 8.64
C VAL A 120 -0.60 8.66 10.13
N PRO A 121 -0.98 9.54 11.08
CA PRO A 121 -0.83 9.26 12.51
C PRO A 121 -1.57 8.01 13.00
N PHE A 122 -2.64 7.61 12.32
CA PHE A 122 -3.49 6.48 12.68
C PHE A 122 -3.15 5.19 11.94
N LEU A 123 -2.26 5.24 10.93
CA LEU A 123 -1.87 4.04 10.20
C LEU A 123 -0.97 3.14 11.06
N PRO A 124 -1.15 1.80 11.02
CA PRO A 124 -0.25 0.88 11.68
C PRO A 124 1.13 0.88 11.02
N ASN A 125 2.20 0.53 11.76
CA ASN A 125 3.56 0.41 11.20
C ASN A 125 3.79 -0.92 10.48
N THR A 126 2.94 -1.90 10.78
CA THR A 126 3.01 -3.24 10.21
C THR A 126 1.63 -3.64 9.71
N ARG A 127 1.60 -4.50 8.71
CA ARG A 127 0.36 -5.04 8.16
C ARG A 127 -0.28 -6.01 9.15
N PRO A 128 -1.59 -5.87 9.46
CA PRO A 128 -2.26 -6.73 10.43
C PRO A 128 -2.22 -8.21 10.09
N GLN A 129 -2.19 -8.54 8.80
CA GLN A 129 -2.28 -9.92 8.32
C GLN A 129 -0.97 -10.70 8.42
N ASP A 130 0.20 -10.05 8.48
CA ASP A 130 1.49 -10.75 8.41
C ASP A 130 2.66 -10.04 9.12
N GLY A 131 2.41 -8.90 9.75
CA GLY A 131 3.46 -8.16 10.46
C GLY A 131 4.53 -7.51 9.57
N VAL A 132 4.39 -7.57 8.25
CA VAL A 132 5.32 -6.93 7.32
C VAL A 132 5.27 -5.42 7.50
N ALA A 133 6.43 -4.77 7.42
CA ALA A 133 6.55 -3.33 7.50
C ALA A 133 5.59 -2.64 6.50
N PHE A 134 4.96 -1.56 6.94
CA PHE A 134 3.87 -0.92 6.23
C PHE A 134 3.91 0.60 6.40
N GLY A 135 3.48 1.30 5.39
CA GLY A 135 3.38 2.76 5.40
C GLY A 135 2.80 3.31 4.10
N PRO A 136 2.52 4.62 4.04
CA PRO A 136 1.86 5.25 2.90
C PRO A 136 2.65 5.15 1.58
N ASP A 137 3.97 5.10 1.67
CA ASP A 137 4.87 5.03 0.52
C ASP A 137 5.30 3.61 0.13
N TRP A 138 4.82 2.59 0.85
CA TRP A 138 5.13 1.20 0.53
C TRP A 138 4.38 0.73 -0.71
N PRO A 139 4.97 -0.20 -1.49
CA PRO A 139 4.30 -0.82 -2.62
C PRO A 139 2.95 -1.43 -2.23
N ALA A 140 1.96 -1.25 -3.08
CA ALA A 140 0.59 -1.72 -2.82
C ALA A 140 0.00 -2.43 -4.03
N GLU A 141 -1.00 -3.25 -3.75
CA GLU A 141 -1.80 -3.91 -4.77
C GLU A 141 -2.70 -2.91 -5.49
N ASP A 142 -2.65 -2.91 -6.80
CA ASP A 142 -3.46 -2.03 -7.64
C ASP A 142 -4.96 -2.42 -7.63
N ASP A 143 -5.30 -3.64 -7.24
CA ASP A 143 -6.70 -4.08 -7.10
C ASP A 143 -7.46 -3.30 -6.03
N PHE A 144 -6.76 -2.80 -4.98
CA PHE A 144 -7.36 -1.85 -4.04
C PHE A 144 -7.78 -0.55 -4.73
N ALA A 145 -6.98 -0.09 -5.70
CA ALA A 145 -7.34 1.09 -6.48
C ALA A 145 -8.54 0.83 -7.39
N HIS A 146 -8.60 -0.31 -8.05
CA HIS A 146 -9.73 -0.69 -8.89
C HIS A 146 -11.03 -0.76 -8.07
N ASN A 147 -10.94 -1.29 -6.84
CA ASN A 147 -12.05 -1.31 -5.89
C ASN A 147 -12.50 0.11 -5.51
N ASN A 148 -11.55 0.93 -5.04
CA ASN A 148 -11.85 2.27 -4.51
C ASN A 148 -12.18 3.29 -5.61
N TRP A 149 -11.83 3.01 -6.86
CA TRP A 149 -12.20 3.85 -8.01
C TRP A 149 -13.58 3.51 -8.55
N ALA A 150 -13.85 2.24 -8.75
CA ALA A 150 -14.97 1.81 -9.58
C ALA A 150 -15.77 0.63 -9.01
N LEU A 151 -15.43 0.13 -7.82
CA LEU A 151 -15.99 -1.10 -7.27
C LEU A 151 -15.83 -2.28 -8.25
N ALA A 152 -14.63 -2.38 -8.86
CA ALA A 152 -14.31 -3.34 -9.90
C ALA A 152 -13.18 -4.30 -9.44
N SER A 153 -13.45 -5.04 -8.36
CA SER A 153 -12.50 -5.94 -7.70
C SER A 153 -13.22 -7.04 -6.95
N SER A 154 -12.54 -8.13 -6.66
CA SER A 154 -13.03 -9.21 -5.80
C SER A 154 -12.92 -8.90 -4.30
N LEU A 155 -12.21 -7.84 -3.91
CA LEU A 155 -11.96 -7.47 -2.52
C LEU A 155 -13.21 -7.31 -1.66
N PRO A 156 -14.35 -6.75 -2.15
CA PRO A 156 -15.56 -6.70 -1.35
C PRO A 156 -16.02 -8.07 -0.85
N GLY A 157 -16.05 -9.08 -1.70
CA GLY A 157 -16.43 -10.44 -1.33
C GLY A 157 -15.35 -11.21 -0.57
N ARG A 158 -14.11 -10.76 -0.62
CA ARG A 158 -13.00 -11.37 0.10
C ARG A 158 -12.87 -10.85 1.54
N LEU A 159 -13.09 -9.56 1.76
CA LEU A 159 -12.78 -8.88 3.01
C LEU A 159 -13.99 -8.30 3.74
N VAL A 160 -15.03 -7.85 3.02
CA VAL A 160 -16.10 -7.02 3.60
C VAL A 160 -17.43 -7.77 3.63
N LEU A 161 -17.86 -8.31 2.50
CA LEU A 161 -19.12 -9.02 2.31
C LEU A 161 -18.85 -10.48 1.94
N VAL A 162 -18.29 -11.22 2.86
CA VAL A 162 -17.72 -12.57 2.63
C VAL A 162 -18.74 -13.61 2.18
N ARG A 163 -20.03 -13.38 2.45
CA ARG A 163 -21.15 -14.19 1.96
C ARG A 163 -21.51 -13.88 0.49
N GLU A 164 -21.10 -12.73 0.00
CA GLU A 164 -21.30 -12.33 -1.41
C GLU A 164 -20.09 -12.70 -2.29
N ARG A 165 -19.26 -13.66 -1.84
CA ARG A 165 -18.01 -14.03 -2.52
C ARG A 165 -18.24 -14.44 -3.97
N ALA A 166 -19.28 -15.23 -4.25
CA ALA A 166 -19.61 -15.68 -5.61
C ALA A 166 -19.84 -14.50 -6.57
N ARG A 167 -20.51 -13.44 -6.10
CA ARG A 167 -20.75 -12.23 -6.89
C ARG A 167 -19.46 -11.48 -7.22
N TRP A 168 -18.62 -11.26 -6.21
CA TRP A 168 -17.40 -10.45 -6.35
C TRP A 168 -16.22 -11.25 -6.89
N GLY A 169 -16.21 -12.58 -6.65
CA GLY A 169 -15.16 -13.48 -7.12
C GLY A 169 -14.99 -13.50 -8.63
N ARG A 170 -16.06 -13.19 -9.39
CA ARG A 170 -15.99 -13.04 -10.84
C ARG A 170 -14.94 -12.02 -11.32
N PHE A 171 -14.59 -11.06 -10.47
CA PHE A 171 -13.51 -10.11 -10.77
C PHE A 171 -12.11 -10.73 -10.68
N ASP A 172 -11.91 -11.91 -10.12
CA ASP A 172 -10.60 -12.57 -10.06
C ASP A 172 -10.17 -13.10 -11.45
N SER A 173 -11.13 -13.51 -12.30
CA SER A 173 -10.89 -13.97 -13.69
C SER A 173 -11.48 -13.06 -14.75
N LEU A 174 -12.38 -12.16 -14.37
CA LEU A 174 -13.25 -11.34 -15.22
C LEU A 174 -14.28 -12.16 -16.03
N ASP A 175 -14.39 -13.47 -15.76
CA ASP A 175 -15.39 -14.32 -16.38
C ASP A 175 -16.77 -14.07 -15.78
N GLY A 176 -17.82 -14.30 -16.59
CA GLY A 176 -19.19 -14.07 -16.18
C GLY A 176 -19.52 -12.61 -15.83
N LEU A 177 -18.61 -11.67 -16.07
CA LEU A 177 -18.91 -10.24 -16.01
C LEU A 177 -19.66 -9.81 -17.27
N SER A 178 -20.63 -8.90 -17.09
CA SER A 178 -21.22 -8.19 -18.22
C SER A 178 -20.17 -7.31 -18.91
N GLU A 179 -20.39 -6.97 -20.18
CA GLU A 179 -19.46 -6.08 -20.89
C GLU A 179 -19.31 -4.71 -20.19
N GLY A 180 -20.38 -4.19 -19.59
CA GLY A 180 -20.34 -2.98 -18.79
C GLY A 180 -19.45 -3.09 -17.52
N GLU A 181 -19.47 -4.26 -16.84
CA GLU A 181 -18.60 -4.53 -15.68
C GLU A 181 -17.14 -4.68 -16.13
N ARG A 182 -16.90 -5.40 -17.23
CA ARG A 182 -15.57 -5.59 -17.82
C ARG A 182 -14.97 -4.26 -18.29
N ALA A 183 -15.75 -3.45 -19.01
CA ALA A 183 -15.33 -2.11 -19.44
C ALA A 183 -15.03 -1.19 -18.26
N ARG A 184 -15.80 -1.28 -17.16
CA ARG A 184 -15.56 -0.53 -15.94
C ARG A 184 -14.23 -0.92 -15.29
N TRP A 185 -13.91 -2.22 -15.23
CA TRP A 185 -12.62 -2.70 -14.74
C TRP A 185 -11.48 -2.20 -15.64
N ARG A 186 -11.58 -2.38 -16.97
CA ARG A 186 -10.56 -1.91 -17.92
C ARG A 186 -10.27 -0.42 -17.78
N ARG A 187 -11.33 0.41 -17.67
CA ARG A 187 -11.18 1.86 -17.47
C ARG A 187 -10.47 2.20 -16.16
N ALA A 188 -10.85 1.57 -15.06
CA ALA A 188 -10.23 1.81 -13.77
C ALA A 188 -8.75 1.39 -13.76
N ALA A 189 -8.45 0.20 -14.29
CA ALA A 189 -7.08 -0.32 -14.39
C ALA A 189 -6.19 0.57 -15.26
N ALA A 190 -6.65 0.91 -16.46
CA ALA A 190 -5.92 1.78 -17.38
C ALA A 190 -5.68 3.18 -16.81
N ALA A 191 -6.73 3.82 -16.28
CA ALA A 191 -6.62 5.16 -15.71
C ALA A 191 -5.70 5.20 -14.49
N PHE A 192 -5.76 4.18 -13.63
CA PHE A 192 -4.87 4.09 -12.47
C PHE A 192 -3.42 3.85 -12.89
N ALA A 193 -3.15 2.88 -13.76
CA ALA A 193 -1.82 2.61 -14.29
C ALA A 193 -1.20 3.85 -14.95
N TRP A 194 -1.98 4.58 -15.75
CA TRP A 194 -1.57 5.85 -16.32
C TRP A 194 -1.24 6.89 -15.24
N LYS A 195 -2.13 7.08 -14.25
CA LYS A 195 -1.95 8.09 -13.18
C LYS A 195 -0.72 7.81 -12.33
N VAL A 196 -0.39 6.54 -12.07
CA VAL A 196 0.83 6.12 -11.34
C VAL A 196 2.10 6.42 -12.16
N SER A 197 2.08 6.11 -13.46
CA SER A 197 3.24 6.25 -14.35
C SER A 197 3.44 7.66 -14.92
N ALA A 198 2.41 8.51 -14.89
CA ALA A 198 2.47 9.87 -15.44
C ALA A 198 3.54 10.74 -14.77
N GLY A 199 4.38 11.39 -15.58
CA GLY A 199 5.49 12.21 -15.11
C GLY A 199 6.70 11.44 -14.58
N ARG A 200 6.69 10.10 -14.68
CA ARG A 200 7.79 9.22 -14.25
C ARG A 200 8.64 8.76 -15.44
N GLY A 201 9.16 9.72 -16.23
CA GLY A 201 9.90 9.52 -17.48
C GLY A 201 10.79 8.26 -17.50
N GLY A 202 10.59 7.33 -18.47
CA GLY A 202 11.48 6.18 -18.73
C GLY A 202 11.31 4.94 -17.84
N LYS A 203 10.60 4.99 -16.70
CA LYS A 203 10.51 3.88 -15.74
C LYS A 203 9.50 2.82 -16.14
N ALA A 204 9.85 1.54 -15.95
CA ALA A 204 8.94 0.42 -16.11
C ALA A 204 7.84 0.44 -15.04
N LEU A 205 6.60 0.18 -15.43
CA LEU A 205 5.49 0.08 -14.49
C LEU A 205 5.41 -1.35 -13.95
N VAL A 206 5.60 -1.51 -12.64
CA VAL A 206 5.40 -2.80 -11.98
C VAL A 206 4.06 -2.80 -11.25
N LEU A 207 3.19 -3.74 -11.57
CA LEU A 207 1.90 -3.97 -10.94
C LEU A 207 1.90 -5.29 -10.18
N LYS A 208 1.16 -5.36 -9.09
CA LYS A 208 1.00 -6.59 -8.34
C LYS A 208 -0.36 -6.63 -7.65
N SER A 209 -1.14 -7.63 -8.01
CA SER A 209 -2.31 -8.07 -7.26
C SER A 209 -2.48 -9.56 -7.44
N PRO A 210 -2.72 -10.34 -6.38
CA PRO A 210 -2.89 -11.79 -6.52
C PRO A 210 -4.03 -12.17 -7.49
N SER A 211 -5.07 -11.37 -7.59
CA SER A 211 -6.15 -11.56 -8.56
C SER A 211 -5.70 -11.50 -10.03
N HIS A 212 -4.53 -10.92 -10.31
CA HIS A 212 -3.98 -10.86 -11.67
C HIS A 212 -3.60 -12.24 -12.22
N THR A 213 -3.37 -13.21 -11.35
CA THR A 213 -3.11 -14.60 -11.74
C THR A 213 -4.22 -15.17 -12.63
N GLY A 214 -5.48 -14.80 -12.38
CA GLY A 214 -6.61 -15.19 -13.23
C GLY A 214 -6.96 -14.20 -14.36
N ARG A 215 -6.12 -13.19 -14.63
CA ARG A 215 -6.45 -12.08 -15.57
C ARG A 215 -5.40 -11.88 -16.66
N VAL A 216 -4.56 -12.87 -16.94
CA VAL A 216 -3.39 -12.73 -17.82
C VAL A 216 -3.77 -12.26 -19.23
N LEU A 217 -4.79 -12.88 -19.83
CA LEU A 217 -5.29 -12.47 -21.16
C LEU A 217 -5.80 -11.02 -21.19
N GLU A 218 -6.54 -10.61 -20.17
CA GLU A 218 -7.08 -9.26 -20.12
C GLU A 218 -6.00 -8.20 -19.84
N LEU A 219 -4.97 -8.55 -19.08
CA LEU A 219 -3.80 -7.69 -18.87
C LEU A 219 -2.98 -7.57 -20.15
N ASP A 220 -2.80 -8.66 -20.88
CA ASP A 220 -2.11 -8.63 -22.16
C ASP A 220 -2.84 -7.70 -23.15
N ARG A 221 -4.16 -7.85 -23.27
CA ARG A 221 -5.01 -6.96 -24.08
C ARG A 221 -4.94 -5.51 -23.61
N LEU A 222 -4.99 -5.27 -22.28
CA LEU A 222 -4.94 -3.93 -21.70
C LEU A 222 -3.64 -3.20 -22.04
N PHE A 223 -2.51 -3.92 -22.06
CA PHE A 223 -1.19 -3.37 -22.37
C PHE A 223 -0.76 -3.55 -23.83
N GLY A 224 -1.66 -4.06 -24.68
CA GLY A 224 -1.42 -4.23 -26.13
C GLY A 224 -0.26 -5.14 -26.44
N GLY A 225 -0.13 -6.26 -25.75
CA GLY A 225 0.93 -7.25 -25.91
C GLY A 225 2.29 -6.85 -25.34
N ARG A 226 2.40 -5.67 -24.69
CA ARG A 226 3.67 -5.13 -24.16
C ARG A 226 3.80 -5.34 -22.65
N VAL A 227 3.22 -6.39 -22.12
CA VAL A 227 3.33 -6.78 -20.71
C VAL A 227 4.21 -8.01 -20.57
N ARG A 228 5.05 -7.99 -19.54
CA ARG A 228 5.85 -9.13 -19.09
C ARG A 228 5.34 -9.59 -17.74
N PHE A 229 5.42 -10.88 -17.48
CA PHE A 229 4.87 -11.49 -16.29
C PHE A 229 5.98 -12.14 -15.46
N VAL A 230 5.86 -12.00 -14.16
CA VAL A 230 6.70 -12.72 -13.18
C VAL A 230 5.77 -13.50 -12.28
N HIS A 231 5.76 -14.81 -12.44
CA HIS A 231 4.91 -15.70 -11.64
C HIS A 231 5.70 -16.31 -10.49
N ILE A 232 5.18 -16.20 -9.27
CA ILE A 232 5.75 -16.81 -8.07
C ILE A 232 4.78 -17.83 -7.48
N SER A 233 5.24 -19.08 -7.36
CA SER A 233 4.54 -20.18 -6.71
C SER A 233 5.17 -20.51 -5.36
N ARG A 234 4.43 -21.23 -4.52
CA ARG A 234 4.83 -21.71 -3.21
C ARG A 234 4.17 -23.05 -2.95
N ARG A 235 4.68 -23.85 -1.99
CA ARG A 235 4.01 -25.10 -1.58
C ARG A 235 2.53 -24.86 -1.34
N ALA A 236 1.67 -25.61 -2.02
CA ALA A 236 0.24 -25.33 -2.13
C ALA A 236 -0.48 -25.41 -0.77
N GLU A 237 -0.14 -26.39 0.05
CA GLU A 237 -0.72 -26.52 1.39
C GLU A 237 -0.36 -25.33 2.31
N GLU A 238 0.87 -24.78 2.18
CA GLU A 238 1.27 -23.58 2.92
C GLU A 238 0.50 -22.34 2.47
N VAL A 239 0.23 -22.23 1.18
CA VAL A 239 -0.60 -21.15 0.60
C VAL A 239 -2.00 -21.20 1.21
N VAL A 240 -2.65 -22.38 1.19
CA VAL A 240 -4.01 -22.55 1.71
C VAL A 240 -4.07 -22.24 3.21
N ARG A 241 -3.19 -22.87 4.01
CA ARG A 241 -3.12 -22.65 5.46
C ARG A 241 -2.90 -21.18 5.82
N SER A 242 -1.97 -20.52 5.12
CA SER A 242 -1.68 -19.10 5.34
C SER A 242 -2.85 -18.19 4.95
N ASN A 243 -3.66 -18.57 3.95
CA ASN A 243 -4.85 -17.84 3.56
C ASN A 243 -5.98 -17.96 4.60
N VAL A 244 -6.23 -19.16 5.14
CA VAL A 244 -7.20 -19.35 6.24
C VAL A 244 -6.82 -18.44 7.42
N ALA A 245 -5.57 -18.51 7.86
CA ALA A 245 -5.07 -17.66 8.95
C ALA A 245 -5.21 -16.16 8.64
N MET A 246 -4.95 -15.73 7.40
CA MET A 246 -5.14 -14.36 6.97
C MET A 246 -6.60 -13.90 7.09
N HIS A 247 -7.56 -14.70 6.62
CA HIS A 247 -8.99 -14.36 6.71
C HIS A 247 -9.43 -14.20 8.16
N ARG A 248 -8.98 -15.06 9.08
CA ARG A 248 -9.27 -14.95 10.51
C ARG A 248 -8.71 -13.66 11.12
N ARG A 249 -7.45 -13.32 10.81
CA ARG A 249 -6.83 -12.06 11.29
C ARG A 249 -7.54 -10.81 10.75
N LEU A 250 -8.11 -10.89 9.55
CA LEU A 250 -8.81 -9.77 8.90
C LEU A 250 -10.33 -9.77 9.17
N GLU A 251 -10.85 -10.69 9.98
CA GLU A 251 -12.29 -10.76 10.31
C GLU A 251 -12.86 -9.43 10.83
N GLY A 252 -12.03 -8.65 11.52
CA GLY A 252 -12.39 -7.29 11.96
C GLY A 252 -12.77 -6.32 10.84
N GLN A 253 -12.43 -6.61 9.59
CA GLN A 253 -12.81 -5.80 8.42
C GLN A 253 -14.14 -6.26 7.80
N SER A 254 -14.64 -7.43 8.16
CA SER A 254 -15.88 -7.96 7.61
C SER A 254 -17.11 -7.32 8.25
N LEU A 255 -18.13 -7.12 7.42
CA LEU A 255 -19.50 -6.74 7.80
C LEU A 255 -20.45 -7.95 7.84
N GLN A 256 -19.90 -9.15 7.73
CA GLN A 256 -20.61 -10.43 7.75
C GLN A 256 -19.77 -11.48 8.48
N PRO A 257 -20.38 -12.53 9.08
CA PRO A 257 -19.63 -13.61 9.71
C PRO A 257 -18.85 -14.41 8.67
N LEU A 258 -17.62 -14.78 9.02
CA LEU A 258 -16.83 -15.71 8.23
C LEU A 258 -17.45 -17.12 8.29
N PRO A 259 -17.25 -17.95 7.26
CA PRO A 259 -17.52 -19.39 7.33
C PRO A 259 -16.66 -20.06 8.41
N ASP A 260 -17.00 -21.28 8.80
CA ASP A 260 -16.09 -22.13 9.58
C ASP A 260 -14.79 -22.43 8.81
N ASP A 261 -13.78 -22.97 9.50
CA ASP A 261 -12.45 -23.17 8.90
C ASP A 261 -12.46 -24.21 7.79
N GLY A 262 -13.33 -25.24 7.90
CA GLY A 262 -13.47 -26.27 6.87
C GLY A 262 -14.03 -25.70 5.57
N ALA A 263 -15.16 -25.01 5.64
CA ALA A 263 -15.77 -24.36 4.49
C ALA A 263 -14.89 -23.24 3.91
N LEU A 264 -14.17 -22.52 4.76
CA LEU A 264 -13.22 -21.49 4.32
C LEU A 264 -12.04 -22.13 3.57
N ARG A 265 -11.48 -23.23 4.11
CA ARG A 265 -10.38 -23.96 3.48
C ARG A 265 -10.80 -24.52 2.12
N GLU A 266 -11.95 -25.20 2.05
CA GLU A 266 -12.48 -25.78 0.81
C GLU A 266 -12.63 -24.70 -0.28
N ARG A 267 -13.21 -23.57 0.07
CA ARG A 267 -13.34 -22.44 -0.83
C ARG A 267 -11.97 -21.91 -1.32
N ILE A 268 -11.00 -21.78 -0.41
CA ILE A 268 -9.67 -21.29 -0.76
C ILE A 268 -8.96 -22.27 -1.69
N VAL A 269 -9.08 -23.59 -1.44
CA VAL A 269 -8.52 -24.62 -2.34
C VAL A 269 -9.10 -24.49 -3.73
N ALA A 270 -10.41 -24.43 -3.85
CA ALA A 270 -11.08 -24.31 -5.15
C ALA A 270 -10.67 -23.04 -5.91
N GLU A 271 -10.65 -21.90 -5.23
CA GLU A 271 -10.24 -20.62 -5.82
C GLU A 271 -8.76 -20.60 -6.22
N TYR A 272 -7.89 -21.23 -5.43
CA TYR A 272 -6.46 -21.29 -5.70
C TYR A 272 -6.17 -22.16 -6.92
N VAL A 273 -6.72 -23.37 -6.94
CA VAL A 273 -6.57 -24.31 -8.06
C VAL A 273 -7.09 -23.68 -9.37
N GLU A 274 -8.27 -23.06 -9.34
CA GLU A 274 -8.83 -22.42 -10.54
C GLU A 274 -7.96 -21.24 -11.03
N ALA A 275 -7.47 -20.38 -10.11
CA ALA A 275 -6.65 -19.24 -10.48
C ALA A 275 -5.33 -19.67 -11.15
N GLU A 276 -4.63 -20.66 -10.59
CA GLU A 276 -3.35 -21.15 -11.13
C GLU A 276 -3.53 -21.92 -12.44
N ARG A 277 -4.55 -22.77 -12.53
CA ARG A 277 -4.87 -23.46 -13.80
C ARG A 277 -5.26 -22.48 -14.90
N ARG A 278 -5.99 -21.42 -14.52
CA ARG A 278 -6.31 -20.33 -15.43
C ARG A 278 -5.03 -19.67 -15.94
N PHE A 279 -4.12 -19.31 -15.05
CA PHE A 279 -2.81 -18.77 -15.43
C PHE A 279 -2.08 -19.67 -16.42
N LEU A 280 -2.04 -20.99 -16.16
CA LEU A 280 -1.38 -21.95 -17.05
C LEU A 280 -2.04 -22.02 -18.44
N ARG A 281 -3.38 -21.97 -18.51
CA ARG A 281 -4.12 -21.93 -19.78
C ARG A 281 -3.83 -20.64 -20.55
N ASP A 282 -3.97 -19.49 -19.88
CA ASP A 282 -3.78 -18.18 -20.49
C ASP A 282 -2.33 -18.00 -20.98
N ALA A 283 -1.34 -18.48 -20.22
CA ALA A 283 0.07 -18.44 -20.62
C ALA A 283 0.36 -19.26 -21.88
N ARG A 284 -0.26 -20.46 -22.00
CA ARG A 284 -0.17 -21.29 -23.23
C ARG A 284 -0.88 -20.63 -24.40
N GLU A 285 -2.08 -20.08 -24.20
CA GLU A 285 -2.87 -19.42 -25.25
C GLU A 285 -2.11 -18.22 -25.85
N LEU A 286 -1.40 -17.45 -25.00
CA LEU A 286 -0.58 -16.32 -25.44
C LEU A 286 0.81 -16.71 -25.95
N GLY A 287 1.20 -17.99 -25.86
CA GLY A 287 2.54 -18.44 -26.23
C GLY A 287 3.64 -17.69 -25.45
N LEU A 288 3.45 -17.50 -24.11
CA LEU A 288 4.39 -16.73 -23.32
C LEU A 288 5.71 -17.48 -23.14
N GLY A 289 6.72 -17.08 -23.90
CA GLY A 289 8.11 -17.55 -23.78
C GLY A 289 8.88 -16.89 -22.64
N PRO A 290 10.15 -17.30 -22.43
CA PRO A 290 11.00 -16.85 -21.33
C PRO A 290 11.30 -15.34 -21.34
N GLU A 291 11.14 -14.67 -22.47
CA GLU A 291 11.30 -13.23 -22.64
C GLU A 291 10.10 -12.44 -22.11
N ARG A 292 8.93 -13.10 -21.96
CA ARG A 292 7.70 -12.48 -21.47
C ARG A 292 7.19 -13.07 -20.14
N LEU A 293 7.65 -14.26 -19.76
CA LEU A 293 7.24 -14.94 -18.54
C LEU A 293 8.42 -15.53 -17.78
N VAL A 294 8.67 -15.05 -16.57
CA VAL A 294 9.59 -15.66 -15.62
C VAL A 294 8.79 -16.35 -14.53
N ARG A 295 9.15 -17.61 -14.26
CA ARG A 295 8.58 -18.37 -13.12
C ARG A 295 9.63 -18.57 -12.05
N LEU A 296 9.24 -18.45 -10.78
CA LEU A 296 10.11 -18.71 -9.64
C LEU A 296 9.33 -19.34 -8.48
N ARG A 297 10.07 -20.02 -7.62
CA ARG A 297 9.55 -20.58 -6.36
C ARG A 297 9.85 -19.61 -5.22
N TYR A 298 8.87 -19.45 -4.32
CA TYR A 298 9.04 -18.65 -3.12
C TYR A 298 10.22 -19.09 -2.26
N GLU A 299 10.42 -20.40 -2.14
CA GLU A 299 11.49 -21.01 -1.38
C GLU A 299 12.88 -20.63 -1.96
N GLY A 300 12.99 -20.55 -3.28
CA GLY A 300 14.21 -20.07 -3.97
C GLY A 300 14.47 -18.59 -3.71
N LEU A 301 13.41 -17.78 -3.83
CA LEU A 301 13.51 -16.33 -3.58
C LEU A 301 13.93 -16.00 -2.14
N VAL A 302 13.48 -16.78 -1.15
CA VAL A 302 13.88 -16.59 0.25
C VAL A 302 15.30 -17.05 0.50
N ARG A 303 15.74 -18.15 -0.13
CA ARG A 303 17.08 -18.70 0.04
C ARG A 303 18.15 -17.85 -0.65
N GLU A 304 17.88 -17.41 -1.86
CA GLU A 304 18.83 -16.68 -2.72
C GLU A 304 18.20 -15.43 -3.36
N PRO A 305 17.77 -14.45 -2.54
CA PRO A 305 16.97 -13.33 -3.03
C PRO A 305 17.69 -12.48 -4.08
N MET A 306 19.01 -12.33 -3.99
CA MET A 306 19.79 -11.53 -4.93
C MET A 306 19.92 -12.20 -6.30
N THR A 307 20.16 -13.52 -6.31
CA THR A 307 20.26 -14.33 -7.53
C THR A 307 18.93 -14.34 -8.28
N GLU A 308 17.83 -14.57 -7.55
CA GLU A 308 16.50 -14.57 -8.15
C GLU A 308 16.09 -13.18 -8.66
N LEU A 309 16.40 -12.11 -7.92
CA LEU A 309 16.10 -10.75 -8.35
C LEU A 309 16.90 -10.38 -9.60
N GLU A 310 18.20 -10.72 -9.67
CA GLU A 310 19.02 -10.52 -10.86
C GLU A 310 18.43 -11.24 -12.08
N ARG A 311 18.03 -12.50 -11.90
CA ARG A 311 17.41 -13.31 -12.97
C ARG A 311 16.13 -12.66 -13.47
N VAL A 312 15.26 -12.18 -12.57
CA VAL A 312 14.02 -11.47 -12.91
C VAL A 312 14.33 -10.16 -13.61
N CYS A 313 15.23 -9.33 -13.09
CA CYS A 313 15.58 -8.04 -13.71
C CYS A 313 16.07 -8.22 -15.14
N ARG A 314 17.00 -9.15 -15.38
CA ARG A 314 17.54 -9.42 -16.73
C ARG A 314 16.47 -9.90 -17.71
N ALA A 315 15.62 -10.83 -17.29
CA ALA A 315 14.55 -11.34 -18.14
C ALA A 315 13.47 -10.28 -18.42
N MET A 316 13.23 -9.37 -17.49
CA MET A 316 12.29 -8.26 -17.66
C MET A 316 12.90 -7.06 -18.41
N GLY A 317 14.15 -7.15 -18.86
CA GLY A 317 14.83 -6.08 -19.56
C GLY A 317 15.18 -4.88 -18.68
N LEU A 318 15.27 -5.10 -17.37
CA LEU A 318 15.73 -4.11 -16.40
C LEU A 318 17.25 -4.24 -16.22
N ARG A 319 17.94 -3.11 -16.05
CA ARG A 319 19.39 -3.14 -15.80
C ARG A 319 19.72 -3.85 -14.49
N TRP A 320 20.92 -4.39 -14.39
CA TRP A 320 21.44 -4.98 -13.15
C TRP A 320 22.88 -4.53 -12.96
N ASP A 321 23.08 -3.62 -12.02
CA ASP A 321 24.36 -3.01 -11.70
C ASP A 321 24.52 -2.86 -10.16
N ASP A 322 25.65 -2.30 -9.73
CA ASP A 322 25.95 -2.13 -8.31
C ASP A 322 24.98 -1.20 -7.58
N GLU A 323 24.38 -0.21 -8.29
CA GLU A 323 23.35 0.65 -7.70
C GLU A 323 22.09 -0.16 -7.37
N VAL A 324 21.64 -0.98 -8.33
CA VAL A 324 20.45 -1.84 -8.14
C VAL A 324 20.71 -2.87 -7.04
N ARG A 325 21.88 -3.53 -7.09
CA ARG A 325 22.31 -4.49 -6.08
C ARG A 325 22.32 -3.86 -4.69
N GLY A 326 23.01 -2.76 -4.50
CA GLY A 326 23.11 -2.10 -3.20
C GLY A 326 21.78 -1.56 -2.67
N ARG A 327 20.80 -1.24 -3.55
CA ARG A 327 19.44 -0.87 -3.12
C ARG A 327 18.67 -2.09 -2.60
N ALA A 328 18.78 -3.22 -3.28
CA ALA A 328 18.13 -4.46 -2.87
C ALA A 328 18.72 -5.00 -1.56
N GLU A 329 20.05 -4.98 -1.40
CA GLU A 329 20.75 -5.36 -0.15
C GLU A 329 20.28 -4.51 1.02
N ARG A 330 20.25 -3.20 0.89
CA ARG A 330 19.71 -2.30 1.95
C ARG A 330 18.27 -2.60 2.34
N TYR A 331 17.45 -3.03 1.38
CA TYR A 331 16.08 -3.45 1.68
C TYR A 331 16.09 -4.75 2.48
N LEU A 332 16.86 -5.74 2.06
CA LEU A 332 16.96 -7.04 2.74
C LEU A 332 17.49 -6.89 4.17
N ASP A 333 18.55 -6.09 4.37
CA ASP A 333 19.11 -5.79 5.69
C ASP A 333 18.09 -5.12 6.63
N ALA A 334 17.29 -4.22 6.09
CA ALA A 334 16.31 -3.47 6.89
C ALA A 334 15.05 -4.27 7.24
N VAL A 335 14.68 -5.23 6.39
CA VAL A 335 13.56 -6.14 6.67
C VAL A 335 13.99 -7.27 7.61
N GLY A 336 15.32 -7.52 7.70
CA GLY A 336 15.90 -8.61 8.46
C GLY A 336 15.54 -9.97 7.85
N GLU A 337 15.90 -11.04 8.54
CA GLU A 337 15.41 -12.36 8.15
C GLU A 337 13.88 -12.34 8.15
N TYR A 338 13.28 -12.27 6.97
CA TYR A 338 11.85 -12.46 6.81
C TYR A 338 11.52 -13.88 7.25
N ARG A 339 11.21 -14.03 8.53
CA ARG A 339 10.69 -15.29 9.07
C ARG A 339 9.31 -15.47 8.48
N ALA A 340 9.23 -16.18 7.36
CA ALA A 340 7.97 -16.77 6.93
C ALA A 340 7.34 -17.39 8.17
N SER A 341 6.08 -17.06 8.45
CA SER A 341 5.36 -17.62 9.61
C SER A 341 5.55 -19.14 9.57
N ARG A 342 6.47 -19.67 10.38
CA ARG A 342 6.60 -21.11 10.60
C ARG A 342 5.32 -21.48 11.34
N HIS A 343 4.31 -21.84 10.61
CA HIS A 343 3.18 -22.55 11.19
C HIS A 343 3.75 -23.93 11.52
N SER A 344 3.77 -24.25 12.81
CA SER A 344 4.20 -25.56 13.31
C SER A 344 3.62 -26.68 12.44
N GLU A 345 4.45 -27.68 12.19
CA GLU A 345 4.07 -28.96 11.56
C GLU A 345 3.09 -29.71 12.47
N GLY A 346 1.89 -29.23 12.57
CA GLY A 346 0.84 -29.81 13.39
C GLY A 346 -0.44 -29.99 12.56
N GLY A 347 -0.59 -31.17 12.01
CA GLY A 347 -1.80 -31.56 11.30
C GLY A 347 -1.54 -32.70 10.31
N GLY A 348 -1.47 -33.93 10.80
CA GLY A 348 -1.39 -35.16 10.00
C GLY A 348 -2.71 -35.48 9.28
N GLY A 349 -3.18 -34.56 8.43
CA GLY A 349 -4.19 -34.82 7.42
C GLY A 349 -3.47 -34.94 6.08
N GLY A 350 -3.73 -36.00 5.30
CA GLY A 350 -3.14 -36.17 3.98
C GLY A 350 -3.31 -34.93 3.12
N SER A 351 -2.32 -34.61 2.30
CA SER A 351 -2.37 -33.47 1.38
C SER A 351 -3.57 -33.62 0.44
N ASP A 352 -4.29 -32.52 0.22
CA ASP A 352 -5.43 -32.51 -0.70
C ASP A 352 -4.97 -32.91 -2.11
N PRO A 353 -5.57 -33.96 -2.73
CA PRO A 353 -5.14 -34.43 -4.05
C PRO A 353 -5.14 -33.34 -5.14
N ARG A 354 -6.05 -32.38 -5.04
CA ARG A 354 -6.13 -31.24 -5.98
C ARG A 354 -4.91 -30.33 -5.87
N LEU A 355 -4.35 -30.16 -4.67
CA LEU A 355 -3.16 -29.36 -4.43
C LEU A 355 -1.91 -30.07 -4.91
N LEU A 356 -1.81 -31.40 -4.71
CA LEU A 356 -0.70 -32.19 -5.24
C LEU A 356 -0.68 -32.20 -6.77
N ALA A 357 -1.85 -32.38 -7.41
CA ALA A 357 -1.95 -32.30 -8.86
C ALA A 357 -1.54 -30.93 -9.38
N LEU A 358 -1.98 -29.84 -8.72
CA LEU A 358 -1.60 -28.48 -9.10
C LEU A 358 -0.10 -28.23 -8.96
N GLU A 359 0.55 -28.73 -7.89
CA GLU A 359 2.01 -28.60 -7.74
C GLU A 359 2.76 -29.25 -8.89
N GLY A 360 2.34 -30.46 -9.31
CA GLY A 360 2.90 -31.12 -10.50
C GLY A 360 2.74 -30.30 -11.77
N GLU A 361 1.51 -29.80 -12.04
CA GLU A 361 1.24 -28.94 -13.20
C GLU A 361 2.11 -27.67 -13.23
N LEU A 362 2.39 -27.07 -12.05
CA LEU A 362 3.24 -25.88 -11.94
C LEU A 362 4.70 -26.20 -12.15
N GLU A 363 5.19 -27.36 -11.66
CA GLU A 363 6.59 -27.82 -11.82
C GLU A 363 6.90 -28.17 -13.27
N GLU A 364 6.06 -28.97 -13.93
CA GLU A 364 6.19 -29.27 -15.36
C GLU A 364 6.31 -28.00 -16.21
N GLY A 365 5.51 -27.00 -15.90
CA GLY A 365 5.56 -25.71 -16.57
C GLY A 365 6.85 -24.92 -16.32
N MET A 366 7.58 -25.17 -15.23
CA MET A 366 8.88 -24.54 -14.96
C MET A 366 10.02 -25.27 -15.70
N GLU A 367 9.98 -26.60 -15.77
CA GLU A 367 10.98 -27.41 -16.47
C GLU A 367 10.96 -27.19 -18.00
N ALA A 368 9.77 -27.05 -18.58
CA ALA A 368 9.62 -26.73 -20.00
C ALA A 368 10.33 -25.41 -20.37
N GLY A 369 10.18 -24.38 -19.54
CA GLY A 369 10.90 -23.10 -19.71
C GLY A 369 12.40 -23.15 -19.41
N GLY A 370 12.87 -24.18 -18.70
CA GLY A 370 14.30 -24.43 -18.38
C GLY A 370 15.07 -25.15 -19.49
N LYS A 371 14.41 -26.07 -20.20
CA LYS A 371 15.04 -26.85 -21.29
C LYS A 371 15.36 -25.97 -22.50
N GLU A 372 14.54 -25.02 -22.86
CA GLU A 372 14.82 -24.05 -23.94
C GLU A 372 16.04 -23.15 -23.65
N ARG A 373 16.47 -23.01 -22.39
CA ARG A 373 17.69 -22.26 -22.00
C ARG A 373 18.98 -23.06 -22.06
N ALA A 374 18.92 -24.38 -21.93
CA ALA A 374 20.10 -25.23 -21.91
C ALA A 374 20.79 -25.34 -23.29
N GLU A 375 20.05 -25.12 -24.36
CA GLU A 375 20.56 -25.20 -25.74
C GLU A 375 21.20 -23.89 -26.25
N GLY A 376 21.10 -22.77 -25.52
CA GLY A 376 21.53 -21.44 -25.96
C GLY A 376 22.64 -20.72 -25.16
N GLY A 377 23.28 -21.31 -24.17
CA GLY A 377 24.15 -20.53 -23.29
C GLY A 377 25.40 -21.26 -22.79
N GLY A 378 26.55 -20.99 -23.42
CA GLY A 378 27.89 -21.45 -22.96
C GLY A 378 28.28 -20.87 -21.60
N ARG A 379 28.75 -21.75 -20.70
CA ARG A 379 29.26 -21.46 -19.36
C ARG A 379 30.51 -20.58 -19.38
N ARG A 380 30.51 -19.46 -18.67
CA ARG A 380 31.72 -18.87 -18.09
C ARG A 380 31.49 -18.73 -16.58
N GLY A 381 32.28 -19.53 -15.83
CA GLY A 381 32.35 -19.46 -14.39
C GLY A 381 33.13 -18.22 -13.92
N LEU A 382 32.64 -17.54 -12.92
CA LEU A 382 33.39 -16.57 -12.14
C LEU A 382 33.23 -16.93 -10.67
N GLN A 383 34.35 -17.31 -10.07
CA GLN A 383 34.52 -17.48 -8.62
C GLN A 383 34.55 -16.08 -7.99
N GLY A 384 33.68 -15.83 -7.03
CA GLY A 384 33.67 -14.62 -6.20
C GLY A 384 34.31 -14.89 -4.82
N PRO A 385 34.96 -13.90 -4.20
CA PRO A 385 35.61 -14.04 -2.91
C PRO A 385 34.62 -14.02 -1.75
N ALA A 386 35.03 -14.69 -0.66
CA ALA A 386 34.26 -14.86 0.59
C ALA A 386 34.01 -13.52 1.33
N PRO A 387 32.89 -13.40 2.08
CA PRO A 387 32.57 -12.17 2.78
C PRO A 387 33.38 -12.01 4.07
N SER A 388 33.99 -10.83 4.24
CA SER A 388 34.60 -10.38 5.48
C SER A 388 33.54 -9.85 6.44
N ARG A 389 33.47 -10.42 7.64
CA ARG A 389 32.69 -9.88 8.77
C ARG A 389 33.46 -8.70 9.39
N GLY A 390 32.76 -7.60 9.59
CA GLY A 390 33.25 -6.48 10.40
C GLY A 390 32.68 -5.14 9.96
N GLY A 391 31.50 -4.78 10.43
CA GLY A 391 30.88 -3.48 10.24
C GLY A 391 30.60 -2.80 11.58
N SER A 392 31.53 -1.95 12.05
CA SER A 392 31.32 -1.04 13.15
C SER A 392 30.19 -0.05 12.83
N ALA A 393 29.37 0.29 13.83
CA ALA A 393 28.28 1.26 13.72
C ALA A 393 28.82 2.63 13.27
N PRO A 394 28.13 3.35 12.37
CA PRO A 394 28.60 4.65 11.88
C PRO A 394 28.58 5.71 12.99
N PRO A 395 29.66 6.48 13.18
CA PRO A 395 29.70 7.60 14.10
C PRO A 395 28.81 8.73 13.59
N GLY A 396 27.97 9.30 14.45
CA GLY A 396 27.17 10.49 14.13
C GLY A 396 25.66 10.43 14.48
N ALA A 397 25.19 9.43 15.22
CA ALA A 397 23.78 9.33 15.62
C ALA A 397 23.32 10.51 16.52
N GLY A 398 24.17 11.06 17.37
CA GLY A 398 23.85 12.18 18.27
C GLY A 398 23.61 13.49 17.51
N GLY A 399 24.48 13.83 16.57
CA GLY A 399 24.37 15.10 15.81
C GLY A 399 23.18 15.12 14.85
N ARG A 400 22.73 13.98 14.36
CA ARG A 400 21.51 13.88 13.52
C ARG A 400 20.24 14.07 14.35
N ARG A 401 20.21 13.54 15.58
CA ARG A 401 19.06 13.73 16.50
C ARG A 401 18.93 15.20 16.93
N ALA A 402 20.03 15.85 17.28
CA ALA A 402 20.03 17.26 17.64
C ALA A 402 19.49 18.14 16.50
N ARG A 403 19.93 17.91 15.26
CA ARG A 403 19.39 18.60 14.08
C ARG A 403 17.90 18.31 13.84
N GLY A 404 17.46 17.07 14.06
CA GLY A 404 16.05 16.70 13.96
C GLY A 404 15.18 17.35 15.04
N ALA A 405 15.68 17.45 16.28
CA ALA A 405 14.99 18.16 17.36
C ALA A 405 14.89 19.68 17.07
N LEU A 406 15.95 20.30 16.58
CA LEU A 406 15.92 21.70 16.14
C LEU A 406 14.91 21.91 15.00
N ALA A 407 14.87 21.01 14.03
CA ALA A 407 13.89 21.07 12.95
C ALA A 407 12.44 20.93 13.45
N ALA A 408 12.19 20.17 14.52
CA ALA A 408 10.87 20.11 15.15
C ALA A 408 10.44 21.45 15.72
N VAL A 409 11.36 22.14 16.41
CA VAL A 409 11.12 23.49 16.97
C VAL A 409 10.84 24.51 15.87
N VAL A 410 11.67 24.53 14.83
CA VAL A 410 11.48 25.43 13.67
C VAL A 410 10.17 25.12 12.96
N GLY A 411 9.85 23.84 12.73
CA GLY A 411 8.60 23.44 12.09
C GLY A 411 7.35 23.83 12.90
N ALA A 412 7.40 23.66 14.22
CA ALA A 412 6.33 24.09 15.12
C ALA A 412 6.17 25.63 15.09
N GLY A 413 7.28 26.38 15.11
CA GLY A 413 7.27 27.85 15.03
C GLY A 413 6.67 28.37 13.72
N CYS A 414 7.06 27.79 12.58
CA CYS A 414 6.48 28.15 11.27
C CYS A 414 4.96 27.89 11.22
N ALA A 415 4.53 26.73 11.73
CA ALA A 415 3.11 26.38 11.76
C ALA A 415 2.30 27.31 12.69
N LEU A 416 2.90 27.71 13.83
CA LEU A 416 2.33 28.68 14.74
C LEU A 416 2.18 30.06 14.08
N GLY A 417 3.18 30.48 13.29
CA GLY A 417 3.13 31.73 12.52
C GLY A 417 1.97 31.73 11.51
N VAL A 418 1.76 30.63 10.80
CA VAL A 418 0.61 30.47 9.89
C VAL A 418 -0.72 30.51 10.68
N TRP A 419 -0.78 29.90 11.84
CA TRP A 419 -1.96 29.93 12.70
C TRP A 419 -2.26 31.37 13.17
N PHE A 420 -1.25 32.13 13.61
CA PHE A 420 -1.41 33.53 13.98
C PHE A 420 -1.89 34.40 12.81
N ALA A 421 -1.31 34.23 11.63
CA ALA A 421 -1.74 34.95 10.43
C ALA A 421 -3.21 34.66 10.07
N ALA A 422 -3.63 33.39 10.14
CA ALA A 422 -5.00 32.99 9.89
C ALA A 422 -5.97 33.53 10.96
N ALA A 423 -5.59 33.46 12.23
CA ALA A 423 -6.39 34.02 13.32
C ALA A 423 -6.55 35.55 13.20
N HIS A 424 -5.47 36.26 12.85
CA HIS A 424 -5.52 37.69 12.60
C HIS A 424 -6.41 38.06 11.41
N ALA A 425 -6.28 37.34 10.30
CA ALA A 425 -7.07 37.59 9.09
C ALA A 425 -8.56 37.30 9.26
N THR A 426 -8.92 36.33 10.10
CA THR A 426 -10.32 35.90 10.29
C THR A 426 -10.98 36.48 11.54
N GLY A 427 -10.21 37.05 12.46
CA GLY A 427 -10.68 37.47 13.79
C GLY A 427 -11.09 36.31 14.70
N ASN A 428 -10.76 35.04 14.35
CA ASN A 428 -11.11 33.85 15.08
C ASN A 428 -9.89 33.02 15.49
N ARG A 429 -9.94 32.33 16.63
CA ARG A 429 -8.82 31.49 17.13
C ARG A 429 -8.49 30.31 16.25
N LEU A 430 -9.47 29.75 15.53
CA LEU A 430 -9.30 28.58 14.67
C LEU A 430 -8.59 27.40 15.36
N ASP A 431 -9.10 26.97 16.52
CA ASP A 431 -8.49 25.95 17.38
C ASP A 431 -8.16 24.63 16.67
N SER A 432 -8.90 24.30 15.62
CA SER A 432 -8.63 23.14 14.76
C SER A 432 -7.25 23.19 14.09
N LEU A 433 -6.57 24.33 14.04
CA LEU A 433 -5.20 24.43 13.51
C LEU A 433 -4.14 23.94 14.51
N ALA A 434 -4.50 23.61 15.75
CA ALA A 434 -3.56 23.08 16.73
C ALA A 434 -2.92 21.74 16.29
N TRP A 435 -3.68 20.85 15.68
CA TRP A 435 -3.15 19.55 15.26
C TRP A 435 -2.16 19.62 14.08
N PRO A 436 -2.30 20.47 13.04
CA PRO A 436 -1.28 20.61 12.00
C PRO A 436 0.07 21.05 12.54
N VAL A 437 0.13 21.83 13.63
CA VAL A 437 1.39 22.23 14.28
C VAL A 437 2.19 20.99 14.70
N GLY A 438 1.54 20.02 15.33
CA GLY A 438 2.19 18.78 15.74
C GLY A 438 2.64 17.93 14.53
N ALA A 439 1.83 17.84 13.51
CA ALA A 439 2.18 17.11 12.29
C ALA A 439 3.39 17.72 11.57
N ILE A 440 3.47 19.05 11.49
CA ILE A 440 4.62 19.76 10.90
C ILE A 440 5.87 19.55 11.75
N ALA A 441 5.79 19.71 13.07
CA ALA A 441 6.92 19.51 13.98
C ALA A 441 7.51 18.10 13.85
N GLY A 442 6.63 17.07 13.89
CA GLY A 442 7.04 15.68 13.76
C GLY A 442 7.67 15.36 12.40
N SER A 443 7.06 15.85 11.32
CA SER A 443 7.55 15.64 9.96
C SER A 443 8.91 16.31 9.71
N ALA A 444 9.08 17.54 10.19
CA ALA A 444 10.34 18.28 10.10
C ALA A 444 11.46 17.56 10.85
N ALA A 445 11.18 17.06 12.06
CA ALA A 445 12.13 16.29 12.85
C ALA A 445 12.70 15.09 12.08
N VAL A 446 11.82 14.26 11.51
CA VAL A 446 12.22 13.06 10.76
C VAL A 446 12.95 13.41 9.46
N LYS A 447 12.46 14.41 8.72
CA LYS A 447 13.05 14.81 7.44
C LYS A 447 14.52 15.23 7.60
N VAL A 448 14.84 15.95 8.69
CA VAL A 448 16.21 16.42 8.96
C VAL A 448 17.07 15.34 9.62
N ALA A 449 16.50 14.51 10.51
CA ALA A 449 17.23 13.43 11.16
C ALA A 449 17.51 12.24 10.23
N GLY A 450 16.73 12.12 9.15
CA GLY A 450 16.79 11.00 8.19
C GLY A 450 16.10 9.72 8.65
N ARG A 451 15.80 9.60 9.93
CA ARG A 451 15.01 8.49 10.52
C ARG A 451 14.31 8.98 11.79
N GLY A 452 13.14 8.41 12.10
CA GLY A 452 12.44 8.66 13.35
C GLY A 452 12.88 7.70 14.47
N ASP A 453 12.78 8.16 15.73
CA ASP A 453 12.85 7.32 16.91
C ASP A 453 11.97 7.92 18.03
N TRP A 454 11.77 7.17 19.12
CA TRP A 454 10.91 7.62 20.21
C TRP A 454 11.40 8.92 20.87
N ARG A 455 12.71 9.18 20.88
CA ARG A 455 13.31 10.41 21.45
C ARG A 455 12.97 11.62 20.61
N LEU A 456 13.03 11.48 19.28
CA LEU A 456 12.52 12.53 18.37
C LEU A 456 11.02 12.74 18.52
N GLY A 457 10.25 11.66 18.80
CA GLY A 457 8.83 11.74 19.13
C GLY A 457 8.59 12.62 20.35
N VAL A 458 9.32 12.41 21.42
CA VAL A 458 9.25 13.25 22.64
C VAL A 458 9.63 14.69 22.35
N CYS A 459 10.74 14.94 21.63
CA CYS A 459 11.13 16.30 21.26
C CYS A 459 10.05 17.03 20.44
N ALA A 460 9.41 16.34 19.50
CA ALA A 460 8.35 16.94 18.70
C ALA A 460 7.09 17.24 19.53
N VAL A 461 6.75 16.38 20.50
CA VAL A 461 5.67 16.64 21.46
C VAL A 461 5.99 17.87 22.32
N CYS A 462 7.20 17.99 22.86
CA CYS A 462 7.62 19.16 23.65
C CYS A 462 7.56 20.45 22.82
N ALA A 463 8.05 20.43 21.58
CA ALA A 463 7.97 21.58 20.67
C ALA A 463 6.52 21.97 20.35
N THR A 464 5.63 21.00 20.15
CA THR A 464 4.20 21.23 19.90
C THR A 464 3.50 21.79 21.14
N LEU A 465 3.82 21.28 22.34
CA LEU A 465 3.28 21.81 23.59
C LEU A 465 3.72 23.27 23.81
N ALA A 466 5.00 23.58 23.57
CA ALA A 466 5.50 24.94 23.68
C ALA A 466 4.80 25.90 22.69
N ALA A 467 4.63 25.46 21.43
CA ALA A 467 3.90 26.23 20.43
C ALA A 467 2.42 26.42 20.82
N TYR A 468 1.80 25.39 21.37
CA TYR A 468 0.41 25.48 21.86
C TYR A 468 0.29 26.43 23.06
N ALA A 469 1.17 26.33 24.04
CA ALA A 469 1.20 27.25 25.18
C ALA A 469 1.38 28.71 24.71
N ALA A 470 2.26 28.93 23.74
CA ALA A 470 2.42 30.25 23.10
C ALA A 470 1.11 30.69 22.40
N SER A 471 0.39 29.78 21.73
CA SER A 471 -0.88 30.14 21.09
C SER A 471 -1.95 30.55 22.10
N VAL A 472 -2.08 29.82 23.22
CA VAL A 472 -3.02 30.18 24.29
C VAL A 472 -2.68 31.54 24.89
N TRP A 473 -1.39 31.84 24.96
CA TRP A 473 -0.95 33.14 25.50
C TRP A 473 -1.15 34.29 24.53
N PHE A 474 -0.82 34.14 23.26
CA PHE A 474 -0.75 35.23 22.27
C PHE A 474 -1.96 35.33 21.35
N LEU A 475 -2.65 34.24 20.97
CA LEU A 475 -3.77 34.27 20.03
C LEU A 475 -4.94 35.17 20.46
N PRO A 476 -5.36 35.21 21.73
CA PRO A 476 -6.40 36.14 22.16
C PRO A 476 -6.02 37.61 21.94
N GLN A 477 -4.73 37.93 22.07
CA GLN A 477 -4.23 39.30 21.88
C GLN A 477 -4.15 39.68 20.40
N VAL A 478 -3.79 38.73 19.55
CA VAL A 478 -3.75 38.94 18.10
C VAL A 478 -5.17 39.08 17.53
N ALA A 479 -6.10 38.27 18.00
CA ALA A 479 -7.50 38.29 17.51
C ALA A 479 -8.30 39.50 18.01
N SER A 480 -8.01 39.99 19.23
CA SER A 480 -8.77 41.07 19.90
C SER A 480 -8.14 42.45 19.84
N GLY A 481 -7.00 42.61 19.16
CA GLY A 481 -6.35 43.91 19.03
C GLY A 481 -5.87 44.51 20.36
N TRP A 482 -5.13 43.77 21.16
CA TRP A 482 -4.41 44.27 22.35
C TRP A 482 -5.25 44.82 23.52
N VAL A 483 -6.46 44.36 23.76
CA VAL A 483 -7.23 44.77 24.92
C VAL A 483 -7.15 43.72 26.04
N GLY A 484 -6.68 44.15 27.22
CA GLY A 484 -6.28 43.39 28.38
C GLY A 484 -7.28 42.35 28.88
N ALA A 485 -7.12 41.12 28.40
CA ALA A 485 -7.77 39.97 28.98
C ALA A 485 -6.84 39.35 30.03
N ASP A 486 -7.42 38.89 31.13
CA ASP A 486 -6.72 38.21 32.20
C ASP A 486 -6.04 36.91 31.65
N ARG A 487 -4.74 36.98 31.48
CA ARG A 487 -3.92 35.94 30.80
C ARG A 487 -3.94 34.60 31.53
N LEU A 488 -4.01 34.66 32.86
CA LEU A 488 -4.01 33.45 33.70
C LEU A 488 -5.36 32.74 33.71
N SER A 489 -6.46 33.46 33.56
CA SER A 489 -7.80 32.86 33.44
C SER A 489 -7.97 32.12 32.15
N ASN A 490 -7.42 32.64 31.03
CA ASN A 490 -7.46 31.98 29.74
C ASN A 490 -6.67 30.65 29.72
N ILE A 491 -5.49 30.59 30.36
CA ILE A 491 -4.72 29.35 30.48
C ILE A 491 -5.51 28.33 31.33
N ARG A 492 -6.11 28.78 32.45
CA ARG A 492 -6.83 27.90 33.34
C ARG A 492 -8.11 27.32 32.75
N THR A 493 -8.84 28.10 31.95
CA THR A 493 -10.04 27.63 31.25
C THR A 493 -9.70 26.68 30.10
N GLU A 494 -8.60 26.89 29.38
CA GLU A 494 -8.19 26.04 28.26
C GLU A 494 -7.65 24.68 28.69
N PHE A 495 -6.89 24.62 29.78
CA PHE A 495 -6.30 23.38 30.30
C PHE A 495 -7.13 22.69 31.40
N GLY A 496 -8.15 23.36 31.95
CA GLY A 496 -8.92 22.86 33.10
C GLY A 496 -10.18 22.06 32.78
N GLY A 497 -10.50 21.88 31.48
CA GLY A 497 -11.68 21.12 31.05
C GLY A 497 -11.50 20.40 29.75
N VAL A 498 -12.28 19.31 29.51
CA VAL A 498 -12.34 18.63 28.22
C VAL A 498 -13.24 19.45 27.32
N ASN A 499 -12.65 20.41 26.61
CA ASN A 499 -13.33 21.22 25.61
C ASN A 499 -12.80 20.87 24.19
N ASN A 500 -13.37 21.51 23.18
CA ASN A 500 -13.00 21.29 21.78
C ASN A 500 -11.50 21.59 21.51
N THR A 501 -10.95 22.59 22.19
CA THR A 501 -9.54 22.99 22.07
C THR A 501 -8.60 21.92 22.62
N SER A 502 -8.92 21.36 23.81
CA SER A 502 -8.14 20.26 24.42
C SER A 502 -8.11 19.02 23.52
N MET A 503 -9.21 18.72 22.85
CA MET A 503 -9.29 17.62 21.89
C MET A 503 -8.34 17.85 20.70
N TRP A 504 -8.33 19.03 20.09
CA TRP A 504 -7.46 19.36 18.98
C TRP A 504 -5.97 19.39 19.37
N MET A 505 -5.67 19.83 20.59
CA MET A 505 -4.33 19.73 21.16
C MET A 505 -3.88 18.28 21.29
N LEU A 506 -4.71 17.40 21.84
CA LEU A 506 -4.39 15.97 21.97
C LEU A 506 -4.09 15.34 20.61
N PHE A 507 -4.87 15.66 19.58
CA PHE A 507 -4.59 15.23 18.20
C PHE A 507 -3.25 15.77 17.69
N GLY A 508 -2.92 17.03 17.99
CA GLY A 508 -1.65 17.64 17.63
C GLY A 508 -0.45 16.94 18.28
N LEU A 509 -0.54 16.63 19.58
CA LEU A 509 0.51 15.91 20.30
C LEU A 509 0.68 14.48 19.80
N LEU A 510 -0.43 13.78 19.56
CA LEU A 510 -0.41 12.45 18.97
C LEU A 510 0.22 12.47 17.57
N ALA A 511 -0.14 13.45 16.76
CA ALA A 511 0.46 13.62 15.43
C ALA A 511 1.96 13.89 15.53
N ALA A 512 2.41 14.81 16.41
CA ALA A 512 3.82 15.13 16.62
C ALA A 512 4.63 13.89 16.99
N TYR A 513 4.17 13.15 17.99
CA TYR A 513 4.82 11.91 18.41
C TYR A 513 4.85 10.87 17.30
N ARG A 514 3.71 10.64 16.66
CA ARG A 514 3.57 9.63 15.61
C ARG A 514 4.41 9.94 14.37
N PHE A 515 4.48 11.20 13.95
CA PHE A 515 5.32 11.59 12.83
C PHE A 515 6.81 11.52 13.13
N ALA A 516 7.24 11.89 14.34
CA ALA A 516 8.64 11.92 14.70
C ALA A 516 9.18 10.57 15.21
N SER A 517 8.38 9.79 15.93
CA SER A 517 8.79 8.47 16.43
C SER A 517 8.72 7.39 15.35
N ARG A 518 7.78 7.52 14.44
CA ARG A 518 7.74 6.66 13.27
C ARG A 518 8.79 7.17 12.28
N ALA A 519 9.84 6.38 12.13
CA ALA A 519 10.46 6.31 10.85
C ALA A 519 9.33 5.95 9.87
N PHE A 520 8.81 6.94 9.13
CA PHE A 520 8.29 6.64 7.81
C PHE A 520 9.49 6.14 7.04
N VAL A 521 9.79 4.88 7.26
CA VAL A 521 10.75 4.16 6.47
C VAL A 521 10.12 4.20 5.08
N ARG A 522 10.52 5.19 4.29
CA ARG A 522 10.52 4.96 2.85
C ARG A 522 11.14 3.59 2.73
N PRO A 523 10.51 2.67 1.99
CA PRO A 523 11.07 1.35 1.85
C PRO A 523 12.56 1.51 1.59
N PRO A 524 13.44 0.91 2.39
CA PRO A 524 14.88 1.11 2.26
C PRO A 524 15.26 0.78 0.83
N GLY A 525 16.04 1.64 0.18
CA GLY A 525 16.39 1.50 -1.23
C GLY A 525 15.43 2.16 -2.23
N MET A 526 14.24 2.60 -1.83
CA MET A 526 13.29 3.33 -2.69
C MET A 526 13.44 4.84 -2.47
N GLY A 527 14.43 5.44 -3.11
CA GLY A 527 14.69 6.90 -3.10
C GLY A 527 13.98 7.64 -4.21
#